data_fb7d249a0bfc4a158654f747ace4dc64
#
_entry.id   fb7d249a0bfc4a158654f747ace4dc64
#
_cell.length_a   1.000
_cell.length_b   1.000
_cell.length_c   1.000
_cell.angle_alpha   90.00
_cell.angle_beta   90.00
_cell.angle_gamma   90.00
#
_symmetry.space_group_name_H-M   'P 1'
#
loop_
_entity.id
_entity.type
_entity.pdbx_description
1 polymer ?
#
loop_
_entity_poly.entity_id
_entity_poly.type
_entity_poly.pdbx_seq_one_letter_code
_entity_poly.pdbx_strand_id
1 'polypeptide(L)'
;MSPAIETTRLCKTFDTRRAVDNVSVAVPAGAFVSVFGPNGAGKTTLLRMLVTLSRPSSGTARVAGYDVRKQADEVRARIGLVGHQPMLYPDLTLEENLRFFARLYGVEGPDARVAELLAAVGLKHRRLDQVRTFSRGMLQRAAIARALVNDPDVLFLDEPYTGLDQHAAEVLDDLVDGLVGKRTVVMVSHDLDKGFELCTHALVLARGRVVSFGAKQDLGADEFAARYRAAINAGVA
;
A
#
# COMPACT_ATOMS: atom_id res chain seq x y z
N MET A 1 -20.51 -2.47 -9.35
CA MET A 1 -19.89 -2.26 -8.02
C MET A 1 -19.12 -0.96 -8.05
N SER A 2 -19.16 -0.16 -6.98
CA SER A 2 -18.40 1.08 -6.91
C SER A 2 -16.89 0.77 -6.78
N PRO A 3 -15.99 1.57 -7.38
CA PRO A 3 -14.56 1.37 -7.25
C PRO A 3 -14.11 1.57 -5.79
N ALA A 4 -13.11 0.80 -5.37
CA ALA A 4 -12.50 0.97 -4.04
C ALA A 4 -11.66 2.25 -3.96
N ILE A 5 -11.05 2.65 -5.09
CA ILE A 5 -10.32 3.90 -5.22
C ILE A 5 -10.74 4.56 -6.53
N GLU A 6 -11.05 5.84 -6.46
CA GLU A 6 -11.37 6.65 -7.62
C GLU A 6 -10.62 7.98 -7.55
N THR A 7 -9.94 8.34 -8.64
CA THR A 7 -9.31 9.66 -8.77
C THR A 7 -9.78 10.34 -10.04
N THR A 8 -10.00 11.65 -9.97
CA THR A 8 -10.40 12.47 -11.12
C THR A 8 -9.51 13.70 -11.21
N ARG A 9 -8.68 13.74 -12.24
CA ARG A 9 -7.72 14.82 -12.52
C ARG A 9 -6.93 15.22 -11.29
N LEU A 10 -6.48 14.21 -10.51
CA LEU A 10 -5.77 14.41 -9.26
C LEU A 10 -4.39 15.00 -9.53
N CYS A 11 -4.06 16.09 -8.84
CA CYS A 11 -2.77 16.77 -8.97
C CYS A 11 -2.13 17.04 -7.60
N LYS A 12 -0.79 17.01 -7.58
CA LYS A 12 0.03 17.49 -6.47
C LYS A 12 1.20 18.29 -7.00
N THR A 13 1.30 19.53 -6.52
CA THR A 13 2.42 20.43 -6.80
C THR A 13 3.12 20.76 -5.48
N PHE A 14 4.45 20.71 -5.49
CA PHE A 14 5.32 21.21 -4.45
C PHE A 14 6.10 22.37 -5.06
N ASP A 15 5.91 23.55 -4.54
CA ASP A 15 6.44 24.79 -5.10
C ASP A 15 6.15 24.89 -6.62
N THR A 16 7.17 24.78 -7.46
CA THR A 16 7.03 24.80 -8.92
C THR A 16 6.95 23.42 -9.57
N ARG A 17 7.28 22.34 -8.81
CA ARG A 17 7.34 20.98 -9.35
C ARG A 17 6.00 20.26 -9.19
N ARG A 18 5.43 19.83 -10.31
CA ARG A 18 4.24 18.97 -10.33
C ARG A 18 4.66 17.51 -10.18
N ALA A 19 4.43 16.94 -8.97
CA ALA A 19 4.80 15.57 -8.64
C ALA A 19 3.74 14.55 -9.07
N VAL A 20 2.46 14.96 -9.10
CA VAL A 20 1.34 14.18 -9.67
C VAL A 20 0.54 15.14 -10.55
N ASP A 21 0.26 14.73 -11.77
CA ASP A 21 -0.33 15.56 -12.80
C ASP A 21 -1.49 14.86 -13.49
N ASN A 22 -2.71 15.32 -13.20
CA ASN A 22 -3.94 14.92 -13.88
C ASN A 22 -4.21 13.39 -13.85
N VAL A 23 -3.93 12.74 -12.72
CA VAL A 23 -4.14 11.30 -12.54
C VAL A 23 -5.63 10.99 -12.38
N SER A 24 -6.17 10.18 -13.29
CA SER A 24 -7.57 9.69 -13.26
C SER A 24 -7.55 8.18 -13.41
N VAL A 25 -7.91 7.45 -12.35
CA VAL A 25 -8.00 5.98 -12.31
C VAL A 25 -9.18 5.54 -11.46
N ALA A 26 -9.75 4.38 -11.80
CA ALA A 26 -10.78 3.73 -11.01
C ALA A 26 -10.35 2.29 -10.72
N VAL A 27 -9.99 2.01 -9.46
CA VAL A 27 -9.54 0.69 -9.02
C VAL A 27 -10.75 -0.12 -8.54
N PRO A 28 -11.00 -1.30 -9.11
CA PRO A 28 -12.09 -2.17 -8.66
C PRO A 28 -11.90 -2.63 -7.21
N ALA A 29 -13.00 -2.85 -6.49
CA ALA A 29 -12.95 -3.50 -5.18
C ALA A 29 -12.41 -4.94 -5.30
N GLY A 30 -11.55 -5.34 -4.36
CA GLY A 30 -10.90 -6.64 -4.35
C GLY A 30 -9.70 -6.76 -5.32
N ALA A 31 -9.39 -5.71 -6.10
CA ALA A 31 -8.22 -5.71 -6.97
C ALA A 31 -6.90 -5.62 -6.20
N PHE A 32 -5.88 -6.30 -6.70
CA PHE A 32 -4.49 -6.06 -6.31
C PHE A 32 -3.83 -5.21 -7.39
N VAL A 33 -3.52 -3.95 -7.07
CA VAL A 33 -2.89 -3.01 -7.99
C VAL A 33 -1.42 -2.84 -7.66
N SER A 34 -0.54 -3.18 -8.60
CA SER A 34 0.87 -2.79 -8.49
C SER A 34 1.13 -1.49 -9.25
N VAL A 35 1.75 -0.54 -8.55
CA VAL A 35 2.09 0.79 -9.07
C VAL A 35 3.57 0.82 -9.43
N PHE A 36 3.84 0.94 -10.71
CA PHE A 36 5.18 0.95 -11.30
C PHE A 36 5.57 2.33 -11.81
N GLY A 37 6.85 2.53 -12.00
CA GLY A 37 7.41 3.75 -12.60
C GLY A 37 8.82 4.05 -12.09
N PRO A 38 9.60 4.87 -12.80
CA PRO A 38 10.95 5.24 -12.39
C PRO A 38 10.96 6.04 -11.08
N ASN A 39 12.14 6.23 -10.51
CA ASN A 39 12.31 7.10 -9.36
C ASN A 39 11.86 8.53 -9.72
N GLY A 40 11.10 9.16 -8.82
CA GLY A 40 10.54 10.48 -9.07
C GLY A 40 9.27 10.50 -9.96
N ALA A 41 8.74 9.35 -10.38
CA ALA A 41 7.51 9.25 -11.17
C ALA A 41 6.24 9.73 -10.45
N GLY A 42 6.27 9.92 -9.12
CA GLY A 42 5.13 10.36 -8.33
C GLY A 42 4.42 9.26 -7.55
N LYS A 43 4.92 8.01 -7.55
CA LYS A 43 4.28 6.84 -6.91
C LYS A 43 3.98 7.07 -5.43
N THR A 44 5.00 7.34 -4.63
CA THR A 44 4.85 7.62 -3.18
C THR A 44 4.00 8.87 -2.93
N THR A 45 4.07 9.88 -3.80
CA THR A 45 3.24 11.09 -3.69
C THR A 45 1.77 10.76 -3.92
N LEU A 46 1.45 9.95 -4.94
CA LEU A 46 0.10 9.47 -5.20
C LEU A 46 -0.41 8.67 -4.01
N LEU A 47 0.36 7.69 -3.52
CA LEU A 47 0.02 6.89 -2.36
C LEU A 47 -0.25 7.78 -1.14
N ARG A 48 0.63 8.74 -0.82
CA ARG A 48 0.45 9.67 0.30
C ARG A 48 -0.83 10.50 0.22
N MET A 49 -1.29 10.86 -0.98
CA MET A 49 -2.57 11.55 -1.15
C MET A 49 -3.74 10.62 -0.87
N LEU A 50 -3.70 9.38 -1.36
CA LEU A 50 -4.75 8.39 -1.17
C LEU A 50 -4.92 7.99 0.31
N VAL A 51 -3.81 7.90 1.05
CA VAL A 51 -3.84 7.60 2.49
C VAL A 51 -3.97 8.85 3.39
N THR A 52 -4.34 9.99 2.82
CA THR A 52 -4.57 11.28 3.52
C THR A 52 -3.34 11.92 4.18
N LEU A 53 -2.13 11.43 3.93
CA LEU A 53 -0.88 12.01 4.46
C LEU A 53 -0.43 13.26 3.71
N SER A 54 -0.99 13.52 2.52
CA SER A 54 -0.72 14.74 1.74
C SER A 54 -2.01 15.22 1.07
N ARG A 55 -2.33 16.50 1.20
CA ARG A 55 -3.51 17.07 0.53
C ARG A 55 -3.24 17.24 -0.97
N PRO A 56 -4.16 16.82 -1.86
CA PRO A 56 -4.13 17.17 -3.26
C PRO A 56 -4.12 18.68 -3.48
N SER A 57 -3.38 19.15 -4.47
CA SER A 57 -3.40 20.56 -4.91
C SER A 57 -4.68 20.87 -5.70
N SER A 58 -5.12 19.93 -6.56
CA SER A 58 -6.39 20.00 -7.31
C SER A 58 -6.88 18.60 -7.69
N GLY A 59 -8.08 18.53 -8.28
CA GLY A 59 -8.75 17.26 -8.56
C GLY A 59 -9.39 16.64 -7.32
N THR A 60 -9.91 15.43 -7.45
CA THR A 60 -10.57 14.69 -6.37
C THR A 60 -10.03 13.27 -6.28
N ALA A 61 -10.07 12.70 -5.08
CA ALA A 61 -9.82 11.29 -4.84
C ALA A 61 -10.79 10.76 -3.78
N ARG A 62 -11.26 9.53 -4.00
CA ARG A 62 -12.06 8.77 -3.04
C ARG A 62 -11.38 7.43 -2.77
N VAL A 63 -11.40 7.01 -1.52
CA VAL A 63 -10.92 5.71 -1.07
C VAL A 63 -11.99 5.09 -0.19
N ALA A 64 -12.36 3.85 -0.44
CA ALA A 64 -13.48 3.16 0.21
C ALA A 64 -14.79 4.00 0.18
N GLY A 65 -15.01 4.78 -0.90
CA GLY A 65 -16.17 5.64 -1.06
C GLY A 65 -16.07 7.04 -0.43
N TYR A 66 -15.05 7.31 0.40
CA TYR A 66 -14.87 8.57 1.13
C TYR A 66 -13.88 9.51 0.45
N ASP A 67 -14.17 10.81 0.45
CA ASP A 67 -13.31 11.86 -0.12
C ASP A 67 -12.08 12.10 0.77
N VAL A 68 -10.86 11.97 0.20
CA VAL A 68 -9.59 12.08 0.94
C VAL A 68 -9.33 13.47 1.55
N ARG A 69 -10.02 14.52 1.12
CA ARG A 69 -9.87 15.89 1.64
C ARG A 69 -10.93 16.24 2.67
N LYS A 70 -12.16 15.78 2.47
CA LYS A 70 -13.33 16.18 3.27
C LYS A 70 -13.65 15.18 4.37
N GLN A 71 -13.29 13.91 4.15
CA GLN A 71 -13.65 12.76 4.98
C GLN A 71 -12.39 11.95 5.32
N ALA A 72 -11.33 12.65 5.73
CA ALA A 72 -10.02 12.00 5.94
C ALA A 72 -10.02 11.00 7.11
N ASP A 73 -10.86 11.22 8.13
CA ASP A 73 -10.96 10.32 9.28
C ASP A 73 -11.68 9.02 8.88
N GLU A 74 -12.73 9.12 8.07
CA GLU A 74 -13.46 7.97 7.51
C GLU A 74 -12.55 7.15 6.57
N VAL A 75 -11.72 7.82 5.76
CA VAL A 75 -10.71 7.14 4.94
C VAL A 75 -9.73 6.39 5.83
N ARG A 76 -9.16 7.05 6.86
CA ARG A 76 -8.19 6.42 7.78
C ARG A 76 -8.76 5.22 8.52
N ALA A 77 -10.04 5.24 8.86
CA ALA A 77 -10.72 4.12 9.50
C ALA A 77 -10.85 2.88 8.59
N ARG A 78 -10.78 3.07 7.26
CA ARG A 78 -10.99 2.01 6.24
C ARG A 78 -9.72 1.57 5.54
N ILE A 79 -8.57 2.16 5.86
CA ILE A 79 -7.31 1.82 5.22
C ILE A 79 -6.29 1.24 6.20
N GLY A 80 -5.40 0.40 5.67
CA GLY A 80 -4.13 0.04 6.29
C GLY A 80 -2.97 0.60 5.46
N LEU A 81 -1.89 0.99 6.10
CA LEU A 81 -0.69 1.49 5.44
C LEU A 81 0.54 0.78 5.99
N VAL A 82 1.33 0.18 5.11
CA VAL A 82 2.71 -0.25 5.39
C VAL A 82 3.62 0.67 4.58
N GLY A 83 4.35 1.53 5.26
CA GLY A 83 5.29 2.46 4.64
C GLY A 83 6.75 2.05 4.88
N HIS A 84 7.71 2.89 4.45
CA HIS A 84 9.14 2.66 4.70
C HIS A 84 9.49 2.54 6.19
N GLN A 85 8.76 3.23 7.06
CA GLN A 85 8.88 3.09 8.50
C GLN A 85 7.77 2.18 9.02
N PRO A 86 8.06 1.26 9.96
CA PRO A 86 7.08 0.30 10.47
C PRO A 86 5.95 0.97 11.25
N MET A 87 6.13 2.23 11.69
CA MET A 87 5.18 2.97 12.54
C MET A 87 4.79 2.19 13.80
N LEU A 88 5.77 1.56 14.42
CA LEU A 88 5.66 0.84 15.68
C LEU A 88 6.50 1.56 16.74
N TYR A 89 6.09 1.49 17.97
CA TYR A 89 6.82 2.01 19.12
C TYR A 89 7.90 1.00 19.50
N PRO A 90 9.21 1.34 19.37
CA PRO A 90 10.29 0.38 19.50
C PRO A 90 10.45 -0.17 20.93
N ASP A 91 10.11 0.62 21.94
CA ASP A 91 10.24 0.25 23.35
C ASP A 91 9.04 -0.54 23.90
N LEU A 92 7.95 -0.60 23.15
CA LEU A 92 6.81 -1.46 23.46
C LEU A 92 7.03 -2.86 22.88
N THR A 93 6.41 -3.85 23.51
CA THR A 93 6.29 -5.20 22.94
C THR A 93 5.41 -5.19 21.71
N LEU A 94 5.48 -6.24 20.88
CA LEU A 94 4.60 -6.34 19.71
C LEU A 94 3.11 -6.37 20.11
N GLU A 95 2.79 -7.10 21.16
CA GLU A 95 1.42 -7.21 21.67
C GLU A 95 0.90 -5.86 22.19
N GLU A 96 1.70 -5.10 22.93
CA GLU A 96 1.36 -3.75 23.37
C GLU A 96 1.14 -2.79 22.20
N ASN A 97 2.01 -2.85 21.20
CA ASN A 97 1.84 -2.08 19.97
C ASN A 97 0.48 -2.38 19.29
N LEU A 98 0.18 -3.64 19.05
CA LEU A 98 -1.06 -4.01 18.38
C LEU A 98 -2.30 -3.66 19.22
N ARG A 99 -2.26 -3.86 20.55
CA ARG A 99 -3.35 -3.42 21.45
C ARG A 99 -3.53 -1.90 21.45
N PHE A 100 -2.44 -1.14 21.40
CA PHE A 100 -2.50 0.32 21.30
C PHE A 100 -3.27 0.74 20.05
N PHE A 101 -2.90 0.20 18.87
CA PHE A 101 -3.60 0.54 17.63
C PHE A 101 -5.04 0.00 17.61
N ALA A 102 -5.31 -1.19 18.13
CA ALA A 102 -6.67 -1.73 18.22
C ALA A 102 -7.59 -0.81 19.04
N ARG A 103 -7.10 -0.29 20.16
CA ARG A 103 -7.85 0.67 20.98
C ARG A 103 -8.01 2.02 20.28
N LEU A 104 -6.96 2.50 19.59
CA LEU A 104 -7.00 3.76 18.84
C LEU A 104 -8.06 3.73 17.74
N TYR A 105 -8.23 2.59 17.09
CA TYR A 105 -9.26 2.38 16.05
C TYR A 105 -10.62 1.95 16.59
N GLY A 106 -10.76 1.77 17.91
CA GLY A 106 -12.02 1.33 18.53
C GLY A 106 -12.43 -0.09 18.15
N VAL A 107 -11.44 -0.99 17.94
CA VAL A 107 -11.70 -2.38 17.57
C VAL A 107 -12.41 -3.10 18.71
N GLU A 108 -13.54 -3.73 18.42
CA GLU A 108 -14.27 -4.59 19.37
C GLU A 108 -13.48 -5.88 19.62
N GLY A 109 -13.35 -6.27 20.89
CA GLY A 109 -12.60 -7.47 21.28
C GLY A 109 -11.12 -7.41 20.90
N PRO A 110 -10.37 -6.35 21.28
CA PRO A 110 -9.00 -6.09 20.79
C PRO A 110 -8.03 -7.24 21.07
N ASP A 111 -8.20 -7.97 22.16
CA ASP A 111 -7.32 -9.09 22.51
C ASP A 111 -7.46 -10.27 21.55
N ALA A 112 -8.68 -10.59 21.14
CA ALA A 112 -8.94 -11.64 20.15
C ALA A 112 -8.34 -11.26 18.79
N ARG A 113 -8.55 -10.00 18.36
CA ARG A 113 -7.99 -9.49 17.11
C ARG A 113 -6.46 -9.48 17.12
N VAL A 114 -5.84 -9.07 18.21
CA VAL A 114 -4.38 -9.09 18.37
C VAL A 114 -3.83 -10.53 18.29
N ALA A 115 -4.49 -11.49 18.97
CA ALA A 115 -4.06 -12.88 18.93
C ALA A 115 -4.16 -13.49 17.52
N GLU A 116 -5.23 -13.17 16.77
CA GLU A 116 -5.40 -13.57 15.37
C GLU A 116 -4.26 -13.01 14.50
N LEU A 117 -3.96 -11.71 14.59
CA LEU A 117 -2.94 -11.06 13.79
C LEU A 117 -1.54 -11.59 14.11
N LEU A 118 -1.22 -11.80 15.39
CA LEU A 118 0.06 -12.39 15.81
C LEU A 118 0.27 -13.79 15.22
N ALA A 119 -0.81 -14.58 15.14
CA ALA A 119 -0.77 -15.89 14.51
C ALA A 119 -0.59 -15.77 12.99
N ALA A 120 -1.38 -14.91 12.34
CA ALA A 120 -1.33 -14.69 10.89
C ALA A 120 0.06 -14.27 10.40
N VAL A 121 0.76 -13.38 11.13
CA VAL A 121 2.12 -12.94 10.76
C VAL A 121 3.25 -13.83 11.30
N GLY A 122 2.92 -14.97 11.97
CA GLY A 122 3.90 -15.92 12.49
C GLY A 122 4.76 -15.38 13.64
N LEU A 123 4.28 -14.36 14.38
CA LEU A 123 5.03 -13.72 15.46
C LEU A 123 4.45 -13.98 16.86
N LYS A 124 3.56 -14.96 17.01
CA LYS A 124 2.93 -15.29 18.30
C LYS A 124 3.95 -15.59 19.41
N HIS A 125 5.02 -16.29 19.08
CA HIS A 125 6.10 -16.66 20.02
C HIS A 125 6.98 -15.47 20.42
N ARG A 126 6.94 -14.37 19.69
CA ARG A 126 7.70 -13.13 19.94
C ARG A 126 6.82 -11.98 20.45
N ARG A 127 5.56 -12.25 20.81
CA ARG A 127 4.58 -11.20 21.14
C ARG A 127 4.99 -10.30 22.30
N LEU A 128 5.74 -10.84 23.27
CA LEU A 128 6.21 -10.12 24.47
C LEU A 128 7.59 -9.50 24.29
N ASP A 129 8.22 -9.65 23.12
CA ASP A 129 9.51 -9.05 22.86
C ASP A 129 9.33 -7.60 22.41
N GLN A 130 10.24 -6.73 22.85
CA GLN A 130 10.26 -5.34 22.41
C GLN A 130 10.59 -5.24 20.93
N VAL A 131 9.84 -4.40 20.19
CA VAL A 131 9.97 -4.25 18.74
C VAL A 131 11.38 -3.84 18.30
N ARG A 132 12.12 -3.09 19.11
CA ARG A 132 13.53 -2.72 18.86
C ARG A 132 14.48 -3.92 18.70
N THR A 133 14.10 -5.11 19.15
CA THR A 133 14.91 -6.33 19.03
C THR A 133 14.61 -7.13 17.77
N PHE A 134 13.68 -6.66 16.94
CA PHE A 134 13.21 -7.38 15.77
C PHE A 134 14.18 -7.25 14.61
N SER A 135 14.36 -8.34 13.86
CA SER A 135 14.98 -8.29 12.53
C SER A 135 14.11 -7.48 11.55
N ARG A 136 14.69 -7.09 10.42
CA ARG A 136 13.96 -6.35 9.40
C ARG A 136 12.72 -7.09 8.91
N GLY A 137 12.82 -8.40 8.66
CA GLY A 137 11.67 -9.22 8.26
C GLY A 137 10.60 -9.33 9.36
N MET A 138 11.01 -9.41 10.64
CA MET A 138 10.06 -9.37 11.76
C MET A 138 9.37 -8.00 11.86
N LEU A 139 10.12 -6.89 11.68
CA LEU A 139 9.55 -5.53 11.66
C LEU A 139 8.53 -5.36 10.55
N GLN A 140 8.81 -5.89 9.37
CA GLN A 140 7.90 -5.82 8.22
C GLN A 140 6.60 -6.58 8.51
N ARG A 141 6.69 -7.81 9.01
CA ARG A 141 5.51 -8.61 9.40
C ARG A 141 4.72 -7.95 10.52
N ALA A 142 5.39 -7.36 11.50
CA ALA A 142 4.75 -6.60 12.56
C ALA A 142 4.04 -5.34 12.05
N ALA A 143 4.64 -4.63 11.07
CA ALA A 143 4.02 -3.49 10.40
C ALA A 143 2.76 -3.87 9.62
N ILE A 144 2.75 -5.06 8.99
CA ILE A 144 1.56 -5.59 8.32
C ILE A 144 0.48 -5.92 9.34
N ALA A 145 0.83 -6.62 10.44
CA ALA A 145 -0.13 -6.89 11.52
C ALA A 145 -0.77 -5.59 12.02
N ARG A 146 0.04 -4.54 12.26
CA ARG A 146 -0.46 -3.23 12.65
C ARG A 146 -1.38 -2.62 11.59
N ALA A 147 -1.04 -2.70 10.31
CA ALA A 147 -1.84 -2.15 9.23
C ALA A 147 -3.18 -2.89 9.04
N LEU A 148 -3.31 -4.11 9.53
CA LEU A 148 -4.51 -4.94 9.46
C LEU A 148 -5.38 -4.86 10.73
N VAL A 149 -4.97 -4.14 11.76
CA VAL A 149 -5.65 -4.11 13.08
C VAL A 149 -7.12 -3.72 12.96
N ASN A 150 -7.41 -2.66 12.18
CA ASN A 150 -8.75 -2.11 11.99
C ASN A 150 -9.57 -2.81 10.90
N ASP A 151 -9.14 -3.97 10.43
CA ASP A 151 -9.79 -4.73 9.34
C ASP A 151 -10.07 -3.88 8.09
N PRO A 152 -9.04 -3.29 7.46
CA PRO A 152 -9.20 -2.28 6.41
C PRO A 152 -9.81 -2.84 5.12
N ASP A 153 -10.61 -2.02 4.42
CA ASP A 153 -11.12 -2.31 3.08
C ASP A 153 -10.02 -2.22 2.01
N VAL A 154 -9.05 -1.30 2.23
CA VAL A 154 -7.93 -1.04 1.31
C VAL A 154 -6.61 -1.06 2.07
N LEU A 155 -5.67 -1.88 1.61
CA LEU A 155 -4.31 -1.96 2.13
C LEU A 155 -3.34 -1.30 1.17
N PHE A 156 -2.55 -0.36 1.67
CA PHE A 156 -1.46 0.29 0.94
C PHE A 156 -0.11 -0.22 1.41
N LEU A 157 0.73 -0.65 0.46
CA LEU A 157 2.07 -1.18 0.69
C LEU A 157 3.08 -0.33 -0.10
N ASP A 158 3.97 0.38 0.60
CA ASP A 158 5.01 1.20 -0.04
C ASP A 158 6.34 0.45 0.01
N GLU A 159 6.69 -0.23 -1.07
CA GLU A 159 7.89 -1.04 -1.25
C GLU A 159 8.09 -2.12 -0.17
N PRO A 160 7.12 -3.01 0.05
CA PRO A 160 7.11 -3.90 1.20
C PRO A 160 8.22 -4.96 1.19
N TYR A 161 8.80 -5.26 0.02
CA TYR A 161 9.87 -6.27 -0.14
C TYR A 161 11.28 -5.70 0.00
N THR A 162 11.42 -4.38 0.04
CA THR A 162 12.74 -3.74 0.04
C THR A 162 13.59 -4.16 1.25
N GLY A 163 14.73 -4.82 0.96
CA GLY A 163 15.72 -5.27 1.94
C GLY A 163 15.27 -6.42 2.84
N LEU A 164 14.30 -7.21 2.41
CA LEU A 164 14.01 -8.51 2.97
C LEU A 164 14.98 -9.55 2.37
N ASP A 165 15.35 -10.54 3.19
CA ASP A 165 15.95 -11.76 2.69
C ASP A 165 14.88 -12.66 2.04
N GLN A 166 15.32 -13.72 1.36
CA GLN A 166 14.42 -14.61 0.63
C GLN A 166 13.34 -15.22 1.51
N HIS A 167 13.70 -15.70 2.71
CA HIS A 167 12.74 -16.31 3.61
C HIS A 167 11.69 -15.32 4.12
N ALA A 168 12.12 -14.08 4.46
CA ALA A 168 11.17 -13.04 4.86
C ALA A 168 10.24 -12.61 3.71
N ALA A 169 10.73 -12.64 2.47
CA ALA A 169 9.93 -12.37 1.29
C ALA A 169 8.87 -13.47 1.05
N GLU A 170 9.24 -14.75 1.16
CA GLU A 170 8.30 -15.88 1.05
C GLU A 170 7.16 -15.79 2.09
N VAL A 171 7.50 -15.48 3.34
CA VAL A 171 6.47 -15.30 4.39
C VAL A 171 5.58 -14.09 4.08
N LEU A 172 6.12 -13.03 3.47
CA LEU A 172 5.33 -11.89 3.04
C LEU A 172 4.40 -12.24 1.89
N ASP A 173 4.86 -13.09 0.95
CA ASP A 173 4.03 -13.60 -0.15
C ASP A 173 2.80 -14.32 0.37
N ASP A 174 2.96 -15.27 1.28
CA ASP A 174 1.85 -16.01 1.89
C ASP A 174 0.83 -15.06 2.56
N LEU A 175 1.32 -14.02 3.24
CA LEU A 175 0.45 -13.02 3.86
C LEU A 175 -0.32 -12.20 2.82
N VAL A 176 0.34 -11.78 1.75
CA VAL A 176 -0.25 -10.97 0.68
C VAL A 176 -1.26 -11.80 -0.11
N ASP A 177 -0.92 -13.04 -0.45
CA ASP A 177 -1.81 -13.97 -1.16
C ASP A 177 -3.10 -14.23 -0.36
N GLY A 178 -2.99 -14.35 0.95
CA GLY A 178 -4.13 -14.46 1.85
C GLY A 178 -5.09 -13.25 1.83
N LEU A 179 -4.67 -12.11 1.29
CA LEU A 179 -5.45 -10.87 1.18
C LEU A 179 -6.09 -10.68 -0.21
N VAL A 180 -5.55 -11.32 -1.25
CA VAL A 180 -6.05 -11.20 -2.63
C VAL A 180 -7.51 -11.64 -2.72
N GLY A 181 -8.34 -10.83 -3.38
CA GLY A 181 -9.77 -11.07 -3.53
C GLY A 181 -10.63 -10.77 -2.28
N LYS A 182 -10.02 -10.68 -1.10
CA LYS A 182 -10.73 -10.31 0.14
C LYS A 182 -10.69 -8.82 0.41
N ARG A 183 -9.63 -8.14 -0.05
CA ARG A 183 -9.38 -6.71 0.14
C ARG A 183 -8.81 -6.10 -1.13
N THR A 184 -8.98 -4.80 -1.27
CA THR A 184 -8.23 -4.07 -2.29
C THR A 184 -6.82 -3.82 -1.78
N VAL A 185 -5.81 -4.15 -2.58
CA VAL A 185 -4.40 -3.91 -2.25
C VAL A 185 -3.79 -2.97 -3.27
N VAL A 186 -3.05 -1.96 -2.82
CA VAL A 186 -2.25 -1.08 -3.67
C VAL A 186 -0.81 -1.17 -3.23
N MET A 187 0.04 -1.71 -4.07
CA MET A 187 1.46 -1.89 -3.78
C MET A 187 2.31 -1.02 -4.71
N VAL A 188 3.14 -0.18 -4.14
CA VAL A 188 4.23 0.46 -4.87
C VAL A 188 5.42 -0.48 -4.89
N SER A 189 5.94 -0.80 -6.06
CA SER A 189 7.12 -1.64 -6.23
C SER A 189 8.06 -1.07 -7.28
N HIS A 190 9.35 -1.24 -7.05
CA HIS A 190 10.40 -1.04 -8.06
C HIS A 190 10.84 -2.37 -8.70
N ASP A 191 10.50 -3.49 -8.09
CA ASP A 191 10.67 -4.83 -8.63
C ASP A 191 9.49 -5.13 -9.57
N LEU A 192 9.80 -5.20 -10.88
CA LEU A 192 8.78 -5.41 -11.91
C LEU A 192 8.23 -6.83 -11.88
N ASP A 193 9.13 -7.81 -11.76
CA ASP A 193 8.77 -9.21 -11.88
C ASP A 193 7.86 -9.58 -10.72
N LYS A 194 8.29 -9.27 -9.49
CA LYS A 194 7.52 -9.54 -8.29
C LYS A 194 6.19 -8.75 -8.26
N GLY A 195 6.24 -7.47 -8.59
CA GLY A 195 5.04 -6.64 -8.62
C GLY A 195 4.03 -7.09 -9.66
N PHE A 196 4.48 -7.54 -10.85
CA PHE A 196 3.60 -8.03 -11.90
C PHE A 196 3.10 -9.45 -11.61
N GLU A 197 3.89 -10.29 -10.95
CA GLU A 197 3.46 -11.63 -10.52
C GLU A 197 2.21 -11.54 -9.63
N LEU A 198 2.25 -10.70 -8.60
CA LEU A 198 1.22 -10.60 -7.56
C LEU A 198 -0.03 -9.82 -7.99
N CYS A 199 0.08 -8.90 -8.95
CA CYS A 199 -1.02 -8.00 -9.25
C CYS A 199 -2.13 -8.62 -10.11
N THR A 200 -3.36 -8.14 -9.91
CA THR A 200 -4.48 -8.31 -10.85
C THR A 200 -4.59 -7.14 -11.83
N HIS A 201 -4.08 -5.97 -11.43
CA HIS A 201 -4.06 -4.74 -12.23
C HIS A 201 -2.68 -4.06 -12.12
N ALA A 202 -2.21 -3.51 -13.22
CA ALA A 202 -0.97 -2.76 -13.26
C ALA A 202 -1.23 -1.27 -13.56
N LEU A 203 -0.60 -0.39 -12.77
CA LEU A 203 -0.60 1.06 -12.96
C LEU A 203 0.84 1.51 -13.23
N VAL A 204 1.11 2.10 -14.37
CA VAL A 204 2.41 2.67 -14.72
C VAL A 204 2.34 4.20 -14.65
N LEU A 205 3.21 4.78 -13.83
CA LEU A 205 3.39 6.22 -13.71
C LEU A 205 4.73 6.67 -14.30
N ALA A 206 4.71 7.78 -15.03
CA ALA A 206 5.91 8.49 -15.44
C ALA A 206 5.66 10.00 -15.39
N ARG A 207 6.63 10.77 -14.86
CA ARG A 207 6.53 12.24 -14.73
C ARG A 207 5.21 12.73 -14.10
N GLY A 208 4.72 11.99 -13.10
CA GLY A 208 3.48 12.30 -12.40
C GLY A 208 2.19 11.93 -13.12
N ARG A 209 2.25 11.33 -14.32
CA ARG A 209 1.09 10.98 -15.15
C ARG A 209 0.90 9.48 -15.28
N VAL A 210 -0.33 9.05 -15.51
CA VAL A 210 -0.64 7.66 -15.86
C VAL A 210 -0.24 7.42 -17.31
N VAL A 211 0.67 6.46 -17.52
CA VAL A 211 1.05 5.97 -18.84
C VAL A 211 0.17 4.80 -19.24
N SER A 212 -0.13 3.91 -18.28
CA SER A 212 -0.99 2.75 -18.48
C SER A 212 -1.68 2.37 -17.19
N PHE A 213 -2.93 1.95 -17.27
CA PHE A 213 -3.68 1.31 -16.20
C PHE A 213 -4.62 0.26 -16.81
N GLY A 214 -4.61 -0.95 -16.29
CA GLY A 214 -5.47 -2.02 -16.79
C GLY A 214 -5.32 -3.33 -16.04
N ALA A 215 -6.23 -4.27 -16.31
CA ALA A 215 -6.14 -5.62 -15.77
C ALA A 215 -4.95 -6.36 -16.39
N LYS A 216 -4.24 -7.16 -15.56
CA LYS A 216 -3.08 -7.94 -15.98
C LYS A 216 -3.40 -8.90 -17.12
N GLN A 217 -4.59 -9.49 -17.10
CA GLN A 217 -5.04 -10.41 -18.16
C GLN A 217 -5.16 -9.75 -19.55
N ASP A 218 -5.38 -8.43 -19.58
CA ASP A 218 -5.51 -7.63 -20.81
C ASP A 218 -4.15 -7.06 -21.26
N LEU A 219 -3.13 -7.16 -20.37
CA LEU A 219 -1.78 -6.68 -20.58
C LEU A 219 -0.87 -7.90 -20.63
N GLY A 220 -0.51 -8.40 -21.82
CA GLY A 220 0.52 -9.45 -21.95
C GLY A 220 1.81 -9.01 -21.25
N ALA A 221 2.56 -9.94 -20.63
CA ALA A 221 3.78 -9.64 -19.89
C ALA A 221 4.81 -8.87 -20.74
N ASP A 222 4.97 -9.25 -22.02
CA ASP A 222 5.88 -8.59 -22.95
C ASP A 222 5.43 -7.17 -23.30
N GLU A 223 4.11 -6.97 -23.50
CA GLU A 223 3.54 -5.66 -23.77
C GLU A 223 3.65 -4.74 -22.57
N PHE A 224 3.41 -5.25 -21.36
CA PHE A 224 3.62 -4.50 -20.12
C PHE A 224 5.09 -4.09 -19.96
N ALA A 225 6.03 -5.02 -20.16
CA ALA A 225 7.47 -4.74 -20.09
C ALA A 225 7.91 -3.71 -21.15
N ALA A 226 7.33 -3.76 -22.36
CA ALA A 226 7.59 -2.77 -23.40
C ALA A 226 7.06 -1.38 -23.04
N ARG A 227 5.81 -1.28 -22.54
CA ARG A 227 5.21 -0.02 -22.07
C ARG A 227 6.00 0.58 -20.90
N TYR A 228 6.40 -0.27 -19.96
CA TYR A 228 7.22 0.19 -18.84
C TYR A 228 8.58 0.72 -19.29
N ARG A 229 9.30 0.00 -20.20
CA ARG A 229 10.57 0.46 -20.78
C ARG A 229 10.40 1.79 -21.53
N ALA A 230 9.34 1.94 -22.30
CA ALA A 230 9.04 3.21 -22.98
C ALA A 230 8.81 4.36 -21.97
N ALA A 231 8.12 4.11 -20.84
CA ALA A 231 7.89 5.08 -19.78
C ALA A 231 9.19 5.51 -19.09
N ILE A 232 10.14 4.57 -18.86
CA ILE A 232 11.46 4.89 -18.31
C ILE A 232 12.24 5.78 -19.29
N ASN A 233 12.33 5.37 -20.55
CA ASN A 233 13.10 6.09 -21.57
C ASN A 233 12.56 7.51 -21.80
N ALA A 234 11.26 7.70 -21.78
CA ALA A 234 10.62 9.02 -21.81
C ALA A 234 10.88 9.84 -20.53
N GLY A 235 11.28 9.21 -19.43
CA GLY A 235 11.60 9.84 -18.15
C GLY A 235 13.07 10.33 -18.03
N VAL A 236 13.95 9.86 -18.91
CA VAL A 236 15.41 10.16 -18.89
C VAL A 236 15.79 11.33 -19.82
N ALA A 237 14.88 11.76 -20.67
CA ALA A 237 15.08 12.90 -21.58
C ALA A 237 14.56 14.22 -20.98
#